data_a63db87c71c47edbfbb8f7b681b9e4b4
#
_entry.id   a63db87c71c47edbfbb8f7b681b9e4b4
#
_cell.length_a   1.000
_cell.length_b   1.000
_cell.length_c   1.000
_cell.angle_alpha   90.00
_cell.angle_beta   90.00
_cell.angle_gamma   90.00
#
_symmetry.space_group_name_H-M   'P 1'
#
loop_
_entity.id
_entity.type
_entity.pdbx_description
1 polymer ?
#
loop_
_entity_poly.entity_id
_entity_poly.type
_entity_poly.pdbx_seq_one_letter_code
_entity_poly.pdbx_strand_id
1 'polypeptide(L)'
;NQGEIILDNSLLLNKEIFIPTEKRNIGLVIQEKVLFPHLNARQNIEFGISSKTDKQNLSNEIMEKLNIKQLAEKYPHELSGGESQRVALARSIVMKPKLLMLDEPFTGLDKDLKMKIYPEIKSILQASKITALMVTHDLNEVKALADKCFNLESGKLVEI
;
A
#
# COMPACT_ATOMS: atom_id res chain seq x y z
N ASN A 1 13.60 -23.72 -6.72
CA ASN A 1 13.24 -23.07 -5.47
C ASN A 1 12.41 -24.03 -4.62
N GLN A 2 12.75 -24.19 -3.35
CA GLN A 2 12.00 -24.97 -2.39
C GLN A 2 11.49 -24.00 -1.33
N GLY A 3 10.17 -24.07 -1.02
CA GLY A 3 9.55 -23.23 -0.02
C GLY A 3 8.04 -23.23 -0.15
N GLU A 4 7.37 -22.68 0.86
CA GLU A 4 5.93 -22.48 0.86
C GLU A 4 5.61 -21.06 1.31
N ILE A 5 4.47 -20.53 0.86
CA ILE A 5 3.93 -19.24 1.29
C ILE A 5 2.54 -19.50 1.87
N ILE A 6 2.39 -19.16 3.15
CA ILE A 6 1.14 -19.27 3.89
C ILE A 6 0.72 -17.85 4.35
N LEU A 7 -0.53 -17.50 4.12
CA LEU A 7 -1.14 -16.27 4.60
C LEU A 7 -2.46 -16.60 5.30
N ASP A 8 -2.62 -16.20 6.56
CA ASP A 8 -3.82 -16.50 7.36
C ASP A 8 -4.23 -17.97 7.31
N ASN A 9 -3.30 -18.88 7.57
CA ASN A 9 -3.47 -20.34 7.48
C ASN A 9 -3.88 -20.86 6.08
N SER A 10 -3.86 -20.02 5.07
CA SER A 10 -4.14 -20.42 3.68
C SER A 10 -2.82 -20.61 2.93
N LEU A 11 -2.61 -21.80 2.38
CA LEU A 11 -1.44 -22.09 1.54
C LEU A 11 -1.61 -21.42 0.19
N LEU A 12 -0.72 -20.48 -0.14
CA LEU A 12 -0.75 -19.72 -1.40
C LEU A 12 0.17 -20.31 -2.47
N LEU A 13 1.27 -20.91 -2.02
CA LEU A 13 2.29 -21.45 -2.92
C LEU A 13 3.05 -22.58 -2.23
N ASN A 14 3.23 -23.70 -2.93
CA ASN A 14 4.22 -24.73 -2.66
C ASN A 14 4.58 -25.45 -3.97
N LYS A 15 5.11 -26.69 -3.91
CA LYS A 15 5.44 -27.48 -5.11
C LYS A 15 4.20 -27.90 -5.93
N GLU A 16 3.04 -28.01 -5.30
CA GLU A 16 1.80 -28.56 -5.91
C GLU A 16 0.74 -27.45 -6.09
N ILE A 17 0.73 -26.45 -5.23
CA ILE A 17 -0.28 -25.37 -5.20
C ILE A 17 0.34 -24.07 -5.66
N PHE A 18 -0.34 -23.40 -6.60
CA PHE A 18 -0.07 -22.05 -7.03
C PHE A 18 -1.37 -21.25 -7.11
N ILE A 19 -1.62 -20.40 -6.10
CA ILE A 19 -2.75 -19.47 -6.14
C ILE A 19 -2.36 -18.26 -6.99
N PRO A 20 -3.13 -17.92 -8.05
CA PRO A 20 -2.89 -16.73 -8.87
C PRO A 20 -2.84 -15.45 -8.01
N THR A 21 -2.01 -14.48 -8.40
CA THR A 21 -1.72 -13.28 -7.59
C THR A 21 -2.97 -12.47 -7.26
N GLU A 22 -3.90 -12.35 -8.21
CA GLU A 22 -5.17 -11.64 -8.06
C GLU A 22 -6.14 -12.28 -7.04
N LYS A 23 -5.91 -13.54 -6.68
CA LYS A 23 -6.72 -14.27 -5.68
C LYS A 23 -6.09 -14.30 -4.28
N ARG A 24 -4.89 -13.75 -4.11
CA ARG A 24 -4.15 -13.83 -2.84
C ARG A 24 -4.60 -12.84 -1.79
N ASN A 25 -5.40 -11.84 -2.15
CA ASN A 25 -5.79 -10.72 -1.29
C ASN A 25 -4.57 -9.97 -0.70
N ILE A 26 -3.58 -9.71 -1.55
CA ILE A 26 -2.36 -8.98 -1.23
C ILE A 26 -2.38 -7.65 -2.00
N GLY A 27 -2.21 -6.54 -1.28
CA GLY A 27 -1.96 -5.23 -1.88
C GLY A 27 -0.46 -5.04 -2.11
N LEU A 28 -0.10 -4.35 -3.20
CA LEU A 28 1.29 -4.05 -3.53
C LEU A 28 1.42 -2.59 -3.96
N VAL A 29 2.36 -1.89 -3.36
CA VAL A 29 2.84 -0.57 -3.79
C VAL A 29 4.33 -0.69 -4.07
N ILE A 30 4.71 -0.48 -5.32
CA ILE A 30 6.10 -0.49 -5.78
C ILE A 30 6.61 0.93 -5.99
N GLN A 31 7.92 1.10 -6.01
CA GLN A 31 8.59 2.39 -6.17
C GLN A 31 8.20 3.11 -7.47
N GLU A 32 7.93 2.39 -8.54
CA GLU A 32 7.61 2.95 -9.87
C GLU A 32 6.21 3.57 -10.01
N LYS A 33 5.43 3.69 -8.94
CA LYS A 33 4.15 4.43 -8.88
C LYS A 33 3.18 4.11 -10.03
N VAL A 34 2.97 2.86 -10.32
CA VAL A 34 2.16 2.41 -11.46
C VAL A 34 0.68 2.75 -11.25
N LEU A 35 0.26 3.92 -11.75
CA LEU A 35 -1.15 4.28 -11.90
C LEU A 35 -1.63 3.93 -13.32
N PHE A 36 -2.92 3.65 -13.44
CA PHE A 36 -3.56 3.47 -14.74
C PHE A 36 -3.64 4.83 -15.46
N PRO A 37 -2.93 5.05 -16.56
CA PRO A 37 -2.78 6.37 -17.16
C PRO A 37 -4.08 6.92 -17.76
N HIS A 38 -5.02 6.06 -18.12
CA HIS A 38 -6.32 6.40 -18.68
C HIS A 38 -7.43 6.63 -17.63
N LEU A 39 -7.11 6.51 -16.33
CA LEU A 39 -8.01 6.73 -15.22
C LEU A 39 -7.55 7.93 -14.41
N ASN A 40 -8.49 8.77 -13.94
CA ASN A 40 -8.17 9.82 -12.98
C ASN A 40 -7.82 9.25 -11.58
N ALA A 41 -7.43 10.08 -10.62
CA ALA A 41 -7.02 9.63 -9.30
C ALA A 41 -8.14 8.86 -8.57
N ARG A 42 -9.36 9.35 -8.60
CA ARG A 42 -10.53 8.67 -8.03
C ARG A 42 -10.75 7.31 -8.68
N GLN A 43 -10.80 7.26 -9.99
CA GLN A 43 -11.01 6.02 -10.76
C GLN A 43 -9.90 4.99 -10.51
N ASN A 44 -8.65 5.45 -10.37
CA ASN A 44 -7.53 4.59 -9.96
C ASN A 44 -7.80 3.94 -8.61
N ILE A 45 -8.22 4.72 -7.60
CA ILE A 45 -8.52 4.21 -6.26
C ILE A 45 -9.71 3.25 -6.30
N GLU A 46 -10.75 3.59 -7.04
CA GLU A 46 -11.97 2.81 -7.15
C GLU A 46 -11.86 1.54 -7.99
N PHE A 47 -10.78 1.39 -8.75
CA PHE A 47 -10.60 0.29 -9.71
C PHE A 47 -10.76 -1.09 -9.08
N GLY A 48 -10.22 -1.29 -7.89
CA GLY A 48 -10.28 -2.57 -7.19
C GLY A 48 -11.51 -2.78 -6.31
N ILE A 49 -12.35 -1.76 -6.08
CA ILE A 49 -13.51 -1.88 -5.20
C ILE A 49 -14.62 -2.66 -5.91
N SER A 50 -14.95 -3.84 -5.37
CA SER A 50 -15.97 -4.72 -5.96
C SER A 50 -17.42 -4.27 -5.69
N SER A 51 -17.68 -3.59 -4.57
CA SER A 51 -19.00 -3.10 -4.19
C SER A 51 -19.35 -1.80 -4.92
N LYS A 52 -20.45 -1.80 -5.67
CA LYS A 52 -20.93 -0.59 -6.34
C LYS A 52 -21.59 0.40 -5.37
N THR A 53 -22.16 -0.07 -4.25
CA THR A 53 -22.93 0.75 -3.29
C THR A 53 -22.05 1.66 -2.43
N ASP A 54 -20.86 1.17 -2.03
CA ASP A 54 -19.99 1.92 -1.11
C ASP A 54 -18.75 2.53 -1.78
N LYS A 55 -18.61 2.33 -3.10
CA LYS A 55 -17.42 2.69 -3.86
C LYS A 55 -17.02 4.15 -3.66
N GLN A 56 -17.96 5.06 -3.82
CA GLN A 56 -17.73 6.49 -3.70
C GLN A 56 -17.43 6.92 -2.26
N ASN A 57 -18.11 6.33 -1.28
CA ASN A 57 -17.86 6.63 0.13
C ASN A 57 -16.47 6.15 0.56
N LEU A 58 -16.10 4.91 0.20
CA LEU A 58 -14.78 4.36 0.53
C LEU A 58 -13.64 5.14 -0.14
N SER A 59 -13.80 5.51 -1.41
CA SER A 59 -12.81 6.33 -2.11
C SER A 59 -12.69 7.72 -1.49
N ASN A 60 -13.79 8.37 -1.13
CA ASN A 60 -13.77 9.67 -0.46
C ASN A 60 -13.05 9.59 0.90
N GLU A 61 -13.39 8.60 1.72
CA GLU A 61 -12.78 8.43 3.04
C GLU A 61 -11.25 8.28 2.95
N ILE A 62 -10.76 7.40 2.08
CA ILE A 62 -9.32 7.19 1.94
C ILE A 62 -8.62 8.41 1.32
N MET A 63 -9.27 9.11 0.39
CA MET A 63 -8.73 10.31 -0.21
C MET A 63 -8.61 11.46 0.79
N GLU A 64 -9.56 11.60 1.71
CA GLU A 64 -9.48 12.58 2.81
C GLU A 64 -8.32 12.25 3.75
N LYS A 65 -8.23 11.01 4.24
CA LYS A 65 -7.18 10.55 5.15
C LYS A 65 -5.77 10.74 4.57
N LEU A 66 -5.59 10.57 3.27
CA LEU A 66 -4.29 10.76 2.60
C LEU A 66 -4.09 12.17 2.02
N ASN A 67 -5.01 13.10 2.31
CA ASN A 67 -4.95 14.49 1.84
C ASN A 67 -4.78 14.61 0.31
N ILE A 68 -5.62 13.88 -0.43
CA ILE A 68 -5.62 13.84 -1.91
C ILE A 68 -7.01 14.06 -2.53
N LYS A 69 -8.00 14.50 -1.74
CA LYS A 69 -9.37 14.71 -2.24
C LYS A 69 -9.44 15.72 -3.38
N GLN A 70 -8.61 16.77 -3.31
CA GLN A 70 -8.49 17.81 -4.34
C GLN A 70 -7.90 17.31 -5.65
N LEU A 71 -7.36 16.09 -5.66
CA LEU A 71 -6.75 15.47 -6.85
C LEU A 71 -7.71 14.53 -7.58
N ALA A 72 -8.93 14.36 -7.08
CA ALA A 72 -9.87 13.32 -7.53
C ALA A 72 -10.01 13.21 -9.05
N GLU A 73 -10.10 14.36 -9.73
CA GLU A 73 -10.33 14.42 -11.17
C GLU A 73 -9.03 14.52 -12.00
N LYS A 74 -7.86 14.63 -11.35
CA LYS A 74 -6.57 14.70 -12.05
C LYS A 74 -6.14 13.34 -12.58
N TYR A 75 -5.58 13.34 -13.77
CA TYR A 75 -4.96 12.18 -14.38
C TYR A 75 -3.49 12.01 -13.94
N PRO A 76 -2.89 10.81 -14.03
CA PRO A 76 -1.53 10.56 -13.57
C PRO A 76 -0.46 11.51 -14.10
N HIS A 77 -0.60 11.99 -15.34
CA HIS A 77 0.34 12.95 -15.95
C HIS A 77 0.23 14.38 -15.37
N GLU A 78 -0.84 14.68 -14.63
CA GLU A 78 -1.07 15.97 -13.97
C GLU A 78 -0.64 15.94 -12.48
N LEU A 79 -0.22 14.78 -11.98
CA LEU A 79 0.17 14.57 -10.60
C LEU A 79 1.68 14.69 -10.41
N SER A 80 2.10 15.35 -9.34
CA SER A 80 3.48 15.27 -8.89
C SER A 80 3.84 13.84 -8.45
N GLY A 81 5.15 13.57 -8.33
CA GLY A 81 5.61 12.26 -7.89
C GLY A 81 5.04 11.83 -6.53
N GLY A 82 4.95 12.76 -5.57
CA GLY A 82 4.38 12.48 -4.24
C GLY A 82 2.86 12.34 -4.26
N GLU A 83 2.15 13.08 -5.11
CA GLU A 83 0.70 12.92 -5.30
C GLU A 83 0.37 11.55 -5.91
N SER A 84 1.09 11.14 -6.96
CA SER A 84 0.97 9.82 -7.56
C SER A 84 1.20 8.68 -6.57
N GLN A 85 2.20 8.83 -5.68
CA GLN A 85 2.50 7.87 -4.63
C GLN A 85 1.35 7.71 -3.64
N ARG A 86 0.74 8.82 -3.20
CA ARG A 86 -0.42 8.77 -2.30
C ARG A 86 -1.64 8.17 -2.97
N VAL A 87 -1.88 8.43 -4.25
CA VAL A 87 -2.97 7.79 -5.01
C VAL A 87 -2.74 6.28 -5.14
N ALA A 88 -1.50 5.84 -5.42
CA ALA A 88 -1.16 4.42 -5.49
C ALA A 88 -1.33 3.72 -4.13
N LEU A 89 -0.93 4.38 -3.05
CA LEU A 89 -1.12 3.89 -1.68
C LEU A 89 -2.62 3.80 -1.34
N ALA A 90 -3.41 4.84 -1.62
CA ALA A 90 -4.86 4.84 -1.43
C ALA A 90 -5.53 3.67 -2.15
N ARG A 91 -5.16 3.44 -3.42
CA ARG A 91 -5.68 2.32 -4.24
C ARG A 91 -5.41 0.96 -3.60
N SER A 92 -4.23 0.79 -3.02
CA SER A 92 -3.85 -0.49 -2.42
C SER A 92 -4.50 -0.72 -1.05
N ILE A 93 -4.70 0.33 -0.26
CA ILE A 93 -5.30 0.26 1.09
C ILE A 93 -6.81 0.09 1.02
N VAL A 94 -7.49 0.78 0.10
CA VAL A 94 -8.97 0.78 0.01
C VAL A 94 -9.56 -0.62 -0.18
N MET A 95 -8.77 -1.53 -0.76
CA MET A 95 -9.11 -2.94 -0.95
C MET A 95 -9.15 -3.75 0.36
N LYS A 96 -8.63 -3.17 1.47
CA LYS A 96 -8.46 -3.86 2.76
C LYS A 96 -7.79 -5.23 2.61
N PRO A 97 -6.60 -5.29 2.00
CA PRO A 97 -5.90 -6.56 1.78
C PRO A 97 -5.50 -7.20 3.11
N LYS A 98 -5.31 -8.52 3.13
CA LYS A 98 -4.77 -9.23 4.29
C LYS A 98 -3.30 -8.89 4.56
N LEU A 99 -2.54 -8.69 3.49
CA LEU A 99 -1.14 -8.26 3.51
C LEU A 99 -0.96 -7.09 2.53
N LEU A 100 -0.39 -6.00 3.01
CA LEU A 100 0.03 -4.87 2.18
C LEU A 100 1.55 -4.86 2.09
N MET A 101 2.08 -5.03 0.89
CA MET A 101 3.52 -4.96 0.61
C MET A 101 3.86 -3.57 0.08
N LEU A 102 4.81 -2.91 0.71
CA LEU A 102 5.21 -1.54 0.43
C LEU A 102 6.71 -1.50 0.14
N ASP A 103 7.08 -1.11 -1.07
CA ASP A 103 8.46 -0.94 -1.49
C ASP A 103 8.77 0.55 -1.64
N GLU A 104 9.55 1.09 -0.68
CA GLU A 104 9.92 2.51 -0.61
C GLU A 104 8.69 3.46 -0.76
N PRO A 105 7.60 3.26 0.01
CA PRO A 105 6.29 3.88 -0.27
C PRO A 105 6.26 5.39 -0.09
N PHE A 106 7.26 5.99 0.54
CA PHE A 106 7.29 7.44 0.84
C PHE A 106 8.45 8.16 0.16
N THR A 107 9.15 7.48 -0.74
CA THR A 107 10.22 8.09 -1.53
C THR A 107 9.68 9.25 -2.38
N GLY A 108 10.35 10.40 -2.32
CA GLY A 108 9.96 11.61 -3.04
C GLY A 108 8.87 12.45 -2.36
N LEU A 109 8.45 12.11 -1.14
CA LEU A 109 7.64 12.99 -0.30
C LEU A 109 8.56 13.91 0.53
N ASP A 110 8.14 15.17 0.69
CA ASP A 110 8.79 16.10 1.62
C ASP A 110 8.57 15.66 3.08
N LYS A 111 9.47 16.12 3.96
CA LYS A 111 9.50 15.71 5.37
C LYS A 111 8.23 16.09 6.13
N ASP A 112 7.69 17.29 5.89
CA ASP A 112 6.53 17.80 6.62
C ASP A 112 5.27 16.99 6.23
N LEU A 113 5.17 16.62 4.97
CA LEU A 113 4.09 15.77 4.47
C LEU A 113 4.22 14.34 5.02
N LYS A 114 5.42 13.76 5.06
CA LYS A 114 5.68 12.46 5.67
C LYS A 114 5.18 12.43 7.12
N MET A 115 5.54 13.42 7.93
CA MET A 115 5.14 13.51 9.34
C MET A 115 3.62 13.59 9.53
N LYS A 116 2.89 14.18 8.60
CA LYS A 116 1.41 14.23 8.62
C LYS A 116 0.77 12.90 8.21
N ILE A 117 1.35 12.22 7.23
CA ILE A 117 0.76 11.01 6.64
C ILE A 117 1.02 9.75 7.49
N TYR A 118 2.17 9.64 8.17
CA TYR A 118 2.49 8.44 8.95
C TYR A 118 1.44 8.08 10.00
N PRO A 119 0.98 9.01 10.87
CA PRO A 119 -0.08 8.70 11.84
C PRO A 119 -1.37 8.23 11.18
N GLU A 120 -1.75 8.86 10.05
CA GLU A 120 -2.96 8.50 9.31
C GLU A 120 -2.86 7.07 8.73
N ILE A 121 -1.73 6.75 8.12
CA ILE A 121 -1.50 5.41 7.56
C ILE A 121 -1.50 4.37 8.69
N LYS A 122 -0.79 4.61 9.79
CA LYS A 122 -0.77 3.71 10.93
C LYS A 122 -2.17 3.47 11.47
N SER A 123 -2.96 4.53 11.64
CA SER A 123 -4.36 4.45 12.08
C SER A 123 -5.22 3.63 11.12
N ILE A 124 -5.07 3.84 9.80
CA ILE A 124 -5.84 3.09 8.79
C ILE A 124 -5.48 1.60 8.83
N LEU A 125 -4.18 1.27 8.88
CA LEU A 125 -3.72 -0.12 8.90
C LEU A 125 -4.23 -0.85 10.15
N GLN A 126 -4.15 -0.21 11.32
CA GLN A 126 -4.64 -0.75 12.58
C GLN A 126 -6.16 -0.92 12.59
N ALA A 127 -6.92 0.12 12.23
CA ALA A 127 -8.38 0.07 12.20
C ALA A 127 -8.91 -0.99 11.21
N SER A 128 -8.21 -1.19 10.10
CA SER A 128 -8.56 -2.18 9.08
C SER A 128 -7.96 -3.57 9.33
N LYS A 129 -7.14 -3.72 10.39
CA LYS A 129 -6.39 -4.97 10.72
C LYS A 129 -5.55 -5.47 9.53
N ILE A 130 -4.95 -4.54 8.77
CA ILE A 130 -4.08 -4.88 7.65
C ILE A 130 -2.67 -5.13 8.18
N THR A 131 -2.11 -6.30 7.90
CA THR A 131 -0.68 -6.54 8.11
C THR A 131 0.10 -5.85 7.00
N ALA A 132 1.09 -5.04 7.34
CA ALA A 132 1.96 -4.39 6.36
C ALA A 132 3.39 -4.91 6.44
N LEU A 133 3.99 -5.20 5.28
CA LEU A 133 5.40 -5.49 5.11
C LEU A 133 6.00 -4.34 4.30
N MET A 134 6.89 -3.57 4.92
CA MET A 134 7.50 -2.41 4.30
C MET A 134 9.01 -2.60 4.14
N VAL A 135 9.52 -2.26 2.97
CA VAL A 135 10.95 -2.12 2.71
C VAL A 135 11.26 -0.63 2.62
N THR A 136 12.21 -0.17 3.42
CA THR A 136 12.65 1.23 3.41
C THR A 136 14.08 1.34 3.94
N HIS A 137 14.78 2.40 3.53
CA HIS A 137 16.07 2.80 4.08
C HIS A 137 15.96 4.01 5.04
N ASP A 138 14.76 4.56 5.25
CA ASP A 138 14.51 5.72 6.12
C ASP A 138 14.14 5.26 7.53
N LEU A 139 15.06 5.45 8.49
CA LEU A 139 14.84 5.10 9.90
C LEU A 139 13.68 5.88 10.55
N ASN A 140 13.28 7.03 10.03
CA ASN A 140 12.11 7.76 10.54
C ASN A 140 10.82 7.04 10.17
N GLU A 141 10.76 6.43 9.00
CA GLU A 141 9.62 5.60 8.57
C GLU A 141 9.49 4.38 9.49
N VAL A 142 10.61 3.70 9.75
CA VAL A 142 10.65 2.57 10.68
C VAL A 142 10.12 2.97 12.05
N LYS A 143 10.65 4.04 12.65
CA LYS A 143 10.23 4.52 13.99
C LYS A 143 8.75 4.92 14.05
N ALA A 144 8.21 5.47 12.96
CA ALA A 144 6.83 5.95 12.91
C ALA A 144 5.81 4.82 12.70
N LEU A 145 6.14 3.82 11.89
CA LEU A 145 5.17 2.88 11.35
C LEU A 145 5.37 1.44 11.83
N ALA A 146 6.62 0.99 12.03
CA ALA A 146 6.91 -0.41 12.30
C ALA A 146 6.58 -0.81 13.75
N ASP A 147 6.05 -2.01 13.92
CA ASP A 147 5.91 -2.71 15.20
C ASP A 147 7.10 -3.67 15.41
N LYS A 148 7.68 -4.17 14.30
CA LYS A 148 8.89 -5.00 14.27
C LYS A 148 9.80 -4.54 13.12
N CYS A 149 11.11 -4.66 13.33
CA CYS A 149 12.09 -4.28 12.34
C CYS A 149 13.12 -5.39 12.14
N PHE A 150 13.53 -5.60 10.88
CA PHE A 150 14.52 -6.60 10.50
C PHE A 150 15.55 -5.98 9.56
N ASN A 151 16.83 -6.25 9.78
CA ASN A 151 17.87 -6.00 8.81
C ASN A 151 18.04 -7.19 7.87
N LEU A 152 18.26 -6.90 6.60
CA LEU A 152 18.65 -7.92 5.62
C LEU A 152 20.18 -7.91 5.48
N GLU A 153 20.83 -8.90 6.09
CA GLU A 153 22.29 -9.04 6.09
C GLU A 153 22.69 -10.36 5.44
N SER A 154 23.46 -10.28 4.35
CA SER A 154 23.97 -11.46 3.61
C SER A 154 22.87 -12.50 3.29
N GLY A 155 21.66 -12.00 2.92
CA GLY A 155 20.51 -12.86 2.55
C GLY A 155 19.75 -13.45 3.75
N LYS A 156 20.02 -13.00 4.98
CA LYS A 156 19.32 -13.40 6.20
C LYS A 156 18.64 -12.21 6.85
N LEU A 157 17.45 -12.44 7.41
CA LEU A 157 16.74 -11.44 8.22
C LEU A 157 17.21 -11.55 9.66
N VAL A 158 17.62 -10.41 10.23
CA VAL A 158 18.04 -10.27 11.64
C VAL A 158 17.09 -9.24 12.29
N GLU A 159 16.37 -9.65 13.33
CA GLU A 159 15.48 -8.75 14.10
C GLU A 159 16.32 -7.78 14.92
N ILE A 160 15.93 -6.49 14.94
CA ILE A 160 16.64 -5.39 15.63
C ILE A 160 15.70 -4.58 16.53
#